data_fcf47d298686dcd84e13e8de2bfa2300
#
_entry.id   fcf47d298686dcd84e13e8de2bfa2300
#
_cell.length_a   1.000
_cell.length_b   1.000
_cell.length_c   1.000
_cell.angle_alpha   90.00
_cell.angle_beta   90.00
_cell.angle_gamma   90.00
#
_symmetry.space_group_name_H-M   'P 1'
#
loop_
_entity.id
_entity.type
_entity.pdbx_description
1 polymer ?
#
loop_
_entity_poly.entity_id
_entity_poly.type
_entity_poly.pdbx_seq_one_letter_code
_entity_poly.pdbx_strand_id
1 'polypeptide(L)'
;HAVLPDGLNTPADALALASAICDRVAYEPGTTDVTTAAGQVLALGHGVCQDHAHLFLACVRGLGVPARYVSGYVYSTNEHAASHAWVDVWLAGAGWTSVDVTSGQFASGWHCRLAVGRDYDSASPVRGVRTGGGEESMEVSVQVRTTLQQ
;
A
#
# COMPACT_ATOMS: atom_id res chain seq x y z
N HIS A 1 -18.69 -1.25 -8.53
CA HIS A 1 -20.03 -0.60 -8.45
C HIS A 1 -20.89 -1.09 -7.26
N ALA A 2 -20.78 -2.35 -6.81
CA ALA A 2 -21.59 -2.83 -5.69
C ALA A 2 -21.15 -2.25 -4.31
N VAL A 3 -19.88 -1.88 -4.16
CA VAL A 3 -19.32 -1.34 -2.91
C VAL A 3 -19.47 0.18 -2.84
N LEU A 4 -19.39 0.87 -3.98
CA LEU A 4 -19.44 2.32 -4.10
C LEU A 4 -20.47 2.73 -5.17
N PRO A 5 -21.78 2.65 -4.88
CA PRO A 5 -22.82 2.94 -5.86
C PRO A 5 -22.78 4.39 -6.35
N ASP A 6 -22.42 5.30 -5.48
CA ASP A 6 -22.36 6.75 -5.76
C ASP A 6 -20.91 7.25 -6.06
N GLY A 7 -19.96 6.33 -6.24
CA GLY A 7 -18.56 6.63 -6.44
C GLY A 7 -17.77 6.83 -5.13
N LEU A 8 -16.54 7.32 -5.25
CA LEU A 8 -15.64 7.55 -4.12
C LEU A 8 -15.57 9.05 -3.82
N ASN A 9 -16.34 9.52 -2.86
CA ASN A 9 -16.50 10.95 -2.56
C ASN A 9 -16.02 11.35 -1.17
N THR A 10 -16.09 10.43 -0.22
CA THR A 10 -15.82 10.70 1.20
C THR A 10 -14.73 9.79 1.77
N PRO A 11 -14.10 10.18 2.90
CA PRO A 11 -13.20 9.28 3.63
C PRO A 11 -13.85 7.94 4.02
N ALA A 12 -15.15 7.94 4.32
CA ALA A 12 -15.89 6.71 4.65
C ALA A 12 -15.97 5.76 3.44
N ASP A 13 -16.18 6.29 2.23
CA ASP A 13 -16.18 5.49 1.00
C ASP A 13 -14.81 4.84 0.77
N ALA A 14 -13.73 5.55 1.07
CA ALA A 14 -12.39 5.00 0.94
C ALA A 14 -12.14 3.85 1.91
N LEU A 15 -12.61 3.95 3.16
CA LEU A 15 -12.52 2.84 4.11
C LEU A 15 -13.43 1.66 3.73
N ALA A 16 -14.62 1.93 3.20
CA ALA A 16 -15.52 0.89 2.70
C ALA A 16 -14.88 0.09 1.55
N LEU A 17 -14.20 0.78 0.63
CA LEU A 17 -13.44 0.11 -0.44
C LEU A 17 -12.27 -0.70 0.13
N ALA A 18 -11.51 -0.18 1.09
CA ALA A 18 -10.42 -0.89 1.73
C ALA A 18 -10.91 -2.17 2.41
N SER A 19 -12.00 -2.09 3.18
CA SER A 19 -12.63 -3.26 3.81
C SER A 19 -13.05 -4.31 2.78
N ALA A 20 -13.70 -3.90 1.70
CA ALA A 20 -14.14 -4.82 0.65
C ALA A 20 -12.97 -5.51 -0.07
N ILE A 21 -11.81 -4.86 -0.18
CA ILE A 21 -10.60 -5.48 -0.71
C ILE A 21 -10.08 -6.53 0.26
N CYS A 22 -9.98 -6.22 1.56
CA CYS A 22 -9.53 -7.16 2.59
C CYS A 22 -10.46 -8.36 2.73
N ASP A 23 -11.77 -8.20 2.53
CA ASP A 23 -12.74 -9.29 2.53
C ASP A 23 -12.56 -10.25 1.33
N ARG A 24 -11.99 -9.76 0.24
CA ARG A 24 -11.76 -10.53 -0.99
C ARG A 24 -10.36 -11.11 -1.11
N VAL A 25 -9.38 -10.47 -0.49
CA VAL A 25 -7.97 -10.82 -0.56
C VAL A 25 -7.41 -10.89 0.86
N ALA A 26 -7.22 -12.09 1.35
CA ALA A 26 -6.63 -12.31 2.68
C ALA A 26 -5.15 -11.89 2.69
N TYR A 27 -4.70 -11.32 3.80
CA TYR A 27 -3.28 -11.01 3.96
C TYR A 27 -2.48 -12.28 4.22
N GLU A 28 -1.60 -12.65 3.28
CA GLU A 28 -0.79 -13.86 3.35
C GLU A 28 0.61 -13.62 2.74
N PRO A 29 1.66 -13.49 3.58
CA PRO A 29 3.03 -13.28 3.09
C PRO A 29 3.56 -14.47 2.30
N GLY A 30 4.36 -14.17 1.26
CA GLY A 30 5.06 -15.18 0.46
C GLY A 30 4.21 -15.87 -0.62
N THR A 31 3.00 -15.38 -0.87
CA THR A 31 2.08 -15.95 -1.88
C THR A 31 2.11 -15.20 -3.21
N THR A 32 2.61 -13.98 -3.19
CA THR A 32 2.75 -13.10 -4.37
C THR A 32 4.17 -12.52 -4.41
N ASP A 33 4.55 -12.00 -5.57
CA ASP A 33 5.78 -11.25 -5.78
C ASP A 33 5.49 -9.86 -6.37
N VAL A 34 6.53 -9.05 -6.52
CA VAL A 34 6.41 -7.66 -6.98
C VAL A 34 5.88 -7.52 -8.42
N THR A 35 5.84 -8.60 -9.17
CA THR A 35 5.35 -8.65 -10.57
C THR A 35 3.93 -9.18 -10.67
N THR A 36 3.34 -9.68 -9.58
CA THR A 36 1.99 -10.26 -9.58
C THR A 36 0.96 -9.18 -9.89
N ALA A 37 0.21 -9.36 -10.97
CA ALA A 37 -0.78 -8.39 -11.41
C ALA A 37 -2.02 -8.40 -10.50
N ALA A 38 -2.65 -7.23 -10.31
CA ALA A 38 -3.83 -7.08 -9.45
C ALA A 38 -4.98 -8.04 -9.79
N GLY A 39 -5.18 -8.34 -11.09
CA GLY A 39 -6.18 -9.33 -11.52
C GLY A 39 -5.85 -10.76 -11.07
N GLN A 40 -4.57 -11.12 -11.02
CA GLN A 40 -4.13 -12.42 -10.51
C GLN A 40 -4.33 -12.50 -8.98
N VAL A 41 -4.02 -11.44 -8.25
CA VAL A 41 -4.26 -11.35 -6.81
C VAL A 41 -5.73 -11.57 -6.47
N LEU A 42 -6.66 -10.94 -7.22
CA LEU A 42 -8.09 -11.16 -7.05
C LEU A 42 -8.52 -12.60 -7.32
N ALA A 43 -7.90 -13.27 -8.28
CA ALA A 43 -8.18 -14.68 -8.59
C ALA A 43 -7.63 -15.62 -7.52
N LEU A 44 -6.45 -15.29 -6.96
CA LEU A 44 -5.83 -16.05 -5.88
C LEU A 44 -6.59 -15.89 -4.56
N GLY A 45 -7.15 -14.71 -4.28
CA GLY A 45 -7.86 -14.40 -3.04
C GLY A 45 -6.94 -14.14 -1.84
N HIS A 46 -5.64 -13.99 -2.06
CA HIS A 46 -4.65 -13.66 -1.03
C HIS A 46 -3.51 -12.84 -1.60
N GLY A 47 -2.81 -12.09 -0.76
CA GLY A 47 -1.71 -11.22 -1.13
C GLY A 47 -1.15 -10.45 0.06
N VAL A 48 -0.33 -9.44 -0.21
CA VAL A 48 0.31 -8.61 0.80
C VAL A 48 -0.10 -7.14 0.68
N CYS A 49 0.44 -6.26 1.53
CA CYS A 49 0.10 -4.83 1.55
C CYS A 49 0.30 -4.14 0.19
N GLN A 50 1.32 -4.54 -0.58
CA GLN A 50 1.53 -4.07 -1.95
C GLN A 50 0.34 -4.39 -2.85
N ASP A 51 -0.18 -5.62 -2.77
CA ASP A 51 -1.30 -6.10 -3.59
C ASP A 51 -2.59 -5.37 -3.23
N HIS A 52 -2.87 -5.23 -1.94
CA HIS A 52 -4.01 -4.46 -1.44
C HIS A 52 -3.96 -3.01 -1.94
N ALA A 53 -2.79 -2.36 -1.87
CA ALA A 53 -2.60 -1.01 -2.39
C ALA A 53 -2.83 -0.93 -3.91
N HIS A 54 -2.31 -1.87 -4.70
CA HIS A 54 -2.52 -1.91 -6.15
C HIS A 54 -3.98 -2.15 -6.52
N LEU A 55 -4.70 -3.02 -5.80
CA LEU A 55 -6.13 -3.23 -6.01
C LEU A 55 -6.94 -1.97 -5.74
N PHE A 56 -6.65 -1.29 -4.64
CA PHE A 56 -7.30 -0.02 -4.30
C PHE A 56 -7.04 1.02 -5.40
N LEU A 57 -5.78 1.18 -5.83
CA LEU A 57 -5.40 2.09 -6.91
C LEU A 57 -6.12 1.77 -8.22
N ALA A 58 -6.24 0.49 -8.58
CA ALA A 58 -6.95 0.07 -9.79
C ALA A 58 -8.43 0.48 -9.73
N CYS A 59 -9.10 0.26 -8.59
CA CYS A 59 -10.49 0.64 -8.39
C CYS A 59 -10.70 2.15 -8.49
N VAL A 60 -9.94 2.95 -7.74
CA VAL A 60 -10.17 4.40 -7.68
C VAL A 60 -9.77 5.12 -8.96
N ARG A 61 -8.71 4.65 -9.64
CA ARG A 61 -8.32 5.19 -10.95
C ARG A 61 -9.33 4.84 -12.03
N GLY A 62 -9.96 3.66 -11.95
CA GLY A 62 -11.07 3.28 -12.81
C GLY A 62 -12.29 4.19 -12.66
N LEU A 63 -12.44 4.84 -11.51
CA LEU A 63 -13.47 5.88 -11.25
C LEU A 63 -12.99 7.30 -11.63
N GLY A 64 -11.78 7.45 -12.16
CA GLY A 64 -11.20 8.75 -12.49
C GLY A 64 -10.69 9.55 -11.28
N VAL A 65 -10.59 8.93 -10.12
CA VAL A 65 -10.12 9.59 -8.88
C VAL A 65 -8.59 9.57 -8.84
N PRO A 66 -7.92 10.72 -8.64
CA PRO A 66 -6.47 10.78 -8.51
C PRO A 66 -6.00 9.99 -7.28
N ALA A 67 -5.04 9.11 -7.48
CA ALA A 67 -4.46 8.32 -6.39
C ALA A 67 -3.01 7.91 -6.70
N ARG A 68 -2.23 7.71 -5.65
CA ARG A 68 -0.80 7.38 -5.74
C ARG A 68 -0.42 6.32 -4.72
N TYR A 69 0.52 5.50 -5.11
CA TYR A 69 1.13 4.47 -4.26
C TYR A 69 2.10 5.12 -3.28
N VAL A 70 2.11 4.65 -2.06
CA VAL A 70 3.05 5.07 -1.02
C VAL A 70 3.75 3.86 -0.46
N SER A 71 5.08 3.91 -0.42
CA SER A 71 5.90 2.95 0.31
C SER A 71 6.52 3.57 1.54
N GLY A 72 6.75 2.75 2.54
CA GLY A 72 7.36 3.19 3.78
C GLY A 72 7.46 2.07 4.81
N TYR A 73 7.46 2.47 6.06
CA TYR A 73 7.48 1.56 7.21
C TYR A 73 6.40 1.95 8.21
N VAL A 74 5.88 0.95 8.91
CA VAL A 74 5.00 1.20 10.07
C VAL A 74 5.79 0.91 11.33
N TYR A 75 5.71 1.82 12.30
CA TYR A 75 6.29 1.60 13.62
C TYR A 75 5.66 0.38 14.27
N SER A 76 6.50 -0.51 14.75
CA SER A 76 6.11 -1.69 15.51
C SER A 76 6.97 -1.80 16.75
N THR A 77 6.41 -2.29 17.82
CA THR A 77 7.15 -2.63 19.05
C THR A 77 8.01 -3.88 18.87
N ASN A 78 7.83 -4.61 17.78
CA ASN A 78 8.70 -5.73 17.42
C ASN A 78 10.02 -5.20 16.84
N GLU A 79 11.13 -5.90 17.10
CA GLU A 79 12.48 -5.45 16.73
C GLU A 79 12.73 -5.27 15.22
N HIS A 80 11.82 -5.75 14.38
CA HIS A 80 11.92 -5.67 12.92
C HIS A 80 10.81 -4.79 12.34
N ALA A 81 11.17 -3.61 11.86
CA ALA A 81 10.29 -2.80 11.04
C ALA A 81 10.12 -3.47 9.66
N ALA A 82 8.93 -3.97 9.38
CA ALA A 82 8.60 -4.46 8.05
C ALA A 82 8.27 -3.30 7.11
N SER A 83 8.69 -3.41 5.86
CA SER A 83 8.22 -2.50 4.81
C SER A 83 6.71 -2.60 4.67
N HIS A 84 6.08 -1.48 4.38
CA HIS A 84 4.63 -1.39 4.26
C HIS A 84 4.24 -0.53 3.06
N ALA A 85 3.03 -0.74 2.59
CA ALA A 85 2.48 -0.01 1.47
C ALA A 85 1.05 0.46 1.79
N TRP A 86 0.73 1.68 1.34
CA TRP A 86 -0.60 2.27 1.45
C TRP A 86 -0.88 3.18 0.26
N VAL A 87 -1.99 3.87 0.27
CA VAL A 87 -2.44 4.71 -0.83
C VAL A 87 -2.76 6.11 -0.34
N ASP A 88 -2.34 7.13 -1.08
CA ASP A 88 -2.97 8.44 -0.99
C ASP A 88 -4.01 8.55 -2.09
N VAL A 89 -5.21 8.97 -1.76
CA VAL A 89 -6.32 9.21 -2.67
C VAL A 89 -6.83 10.63 -2.51
N TRP A 90 -7.18 11.29 -3.62
CA TRP A 90 -7.75 12.63 -3.59
C TRP A 90 -9.25 12.56 -3.47
N LEU A 91 -9.78 13.10 -2.38
CA LEU A 91 -11.21 13.16 -2.12
C LEU A 91 -11.69 14.61 -2.19
N ALA A 92 -12.77 14.85 -2.93
CA ALA A 92 -13.38 16.17 -3.03
C ALA A 92 -13.82 16.66 -1.63
N GLY A 93 -13.33 17.82 -1.19
CA GLY A 93 -13.64 18.37 0.13
C GLY A 93 -12.74 17.91 1.29
N ALA A 94 -11.99 16.82 1.14
CA ALA A 94 -11.03 16.34 2.14
C ALA A 94 -9.56 16.46 1.67
N GLY A 95 -9.32 16.56 0.35
CA GLY A 95 -7.97 16.59 -0.23
C GLY A 95 -7.29 15.23 -0.23
N TRP A 96 -5.96 15.23 -0.18
CA TRP A 96 -5.17 13.98 -0.12
C TRP A 96 -5.39 13.26 1.20
N THR A 97 -5.96 12.08 1.12
CA THR A 97 -6.28 11.21 2.25
C THR A 97 -5.46 9.93 2.14
N SER A 98 -4.70 9.60 3.19
CA SER A 98 -3.85 8.40 3.22
C SER A 98 -4.60 7.22 3.82
N VAL A 99 -4.76 6.15 3.06
CA VAL A 99 -5.51 4.94 3.43
C VAL A 99 -4.56 3.75 3.48
N ASP A 100 -4.39 3.16 4.63
CA ASP A 100 -3.78 1.85 4.79
C ASP A 100 -4.82 0.76 4.51
N VAL A 101 -4.78 0.27 3.29
CA VAL A 101 -5.79 -0.69 2.79
C VAL A 101 -5.74 -1.98 3.58
N THR A 102 -4.54 -2.46 3.91
CA THR A 102 -4.34 -3.74 4.63
C THR A 102 -4.93 -3.72 6.04
N SER A 103 -4.81 -2.59 6.74
CA SER A 103 -5.40 -2.44 8.08
C SER A 103 -6.84 -1.95 8.05
N GLY A 104 -7.34 -1.52 6.89
CA GLY A 104 -8.68 -0.91 6.76
C GLY A 104 -8.82 0.41 7.49
N GLN A 105 -7.73 1.17 7.65
CA GLN A 105 -7.67 2.39 8.45
C GLN A 105 -6.97 3.52 7.69
N PHE A 106 -7.09 4.74 8.19
CA PHE A 106 -6.25 5.83 7.71
C PHE A 106 -4.83 5.68 8.24
N ALA A 107 -3.85 6.06 7.42
CA ALA A 107 -2.48 6.17 7.88
C ALA A 107 -2.39 7.21 9.01
N SER A 108 -1.58 6.90 10.00
CA SER A 108 -1.45 7.67 11.24
C SER A 108 0.00 8.11 11.48
N GLY A 109 0.30 8.71 12.62
CA GLY A 109 1.66 9.05 13.05
C GLY A 109 2.62 7.86 13.17
N TRP A 110 2.11 6.63 13.09
CA TRP A 110 2.92 5.40 13.07
C TRP A 110 3.46 5.02 11.69
N HIS A 111 2.99 5.68 10.63
CA HIS A 111 3.40 5.45 9.26
C HIS A 111 4.53 6.39 8.85
N CYS A 112 5.71 5.81 8.60
CA CYS A 112 6.89 6.53 8.11
C CYS A 112 6.95 6.43 6.58
N ARG A 113 6.56 7.49 5.87
CA ARG A 113 6.56 7.57 4.41
C ARG A 113 7.97 7.74 3.88
N LEU A 114 8.37 6.92 2.90
CA LEU A 114 9.65 7.03 2.21
C LEU A 114 9.51 7.55 0.78
N ALA A 115 8.63 6.93 0.00
CA ALA A 115 8.47 7.28 -1.40
C ALA A 115 7.00 7.26 -1.81
N VAL A 116 6.70 8.06 -2.83
CA VAL A 116 5.38 8.18 -3.45
C VAL A 116 5.54 8.04 -4.95
N GLY A 117 4.71 7.24 -5.57
CA GLY A 117 4.77 7.00 -7.00
C GLY A 117 3.45 6.54 -7.60
N ARG A 118 3.48 6.20 -8.87
CA ARG A 118 2.32 5.66 -9.56
C ARG A 118 2.00 4.23 -9.09
N ASP A 119 3.03 3.47 -8.78
CA ASP A 119 2.99 2.05 -8.46
C ASP A 119 4.19 1.67 -7.58
N TYR A 120 4.30 0.39 -7.22
CA TYR A 120 5.45 -0.11 -6.48
C TYR A 120 6.76 0.16 -7.21
N ASP A 121 6.82 -0.08 -8.52
CA ASP A 121 8.08 0.09 -9.28
C ASP A 121 8.60 1.53 -9.19
N SER A 122 7.72 2.53 -9.28
CA SER A 122 8.08 3.94 -9.18
C SER A 122 8.35 4.42 -7.74
N ALA A 123 7.85 3.72 -6.72
CA ALA A 123 8.00 4.06 -5.30
C ALA A 123 8.71 2.96 -4.49
N SER A 124 9.48 2.10 -5.14
CA SER A 124 10.26 1.06 -4.45
C SER A 124 11.21 1.68 -3.42
N PRO A 125 11.20 1.20 -2.16
CA PRO A 125 12.06 1.74 -1.11
C PRO A 125 13.54 1.48 -1.36
N VAL A 126 13.86 0.46 -2.13
CA VAL A 126 15.23 0.13 -2.53
C VAL A 126 15.28 -0.09 -4.04
N ARG A 127 16.16 0.61 -4.72
CA ARG A 127 16.45 0.44 -6.14
C ARG A 127 17.93 0.23 -6.36
N GLY A 128 18.28 -0.75 -7.16
CA GLY A 128 19.65 -0.99 -7.62
C GLY A 128 19.69 -1.29 -9.11
N VAL A 129 20.76 -0.90 -9.76
CA VAL A 129 21.11 -1.34 -11.12
C VAL A 129 22.37 -2.16 -11.00
N ARG A 130 22.32 -3.38 -11.51
CA ARG A 130 23.46 -4.29 -11.54
C ARG A 130 23.97 -4.43 -12.95
N THR A 131 25.30 -4.41 -13.09
CA THR A 131 26.01 -4.71 -14.33
C THR A 131 26.98 -5.87 -14.05
N GLY A 132 26.81 -7.01 -14.75
CA GLY A 132 27.64 -8.21 -14.60
C GLY A 132 26.85 -9.42 -14.12
N GLY A 133 27.49 -10.61 -14.11
CA GLY A 133 26.93 -11.88 -13.64
C GLY A 133 27.51 -12.31 -12.30
N GLY A 134 26.84 -13.22 -11.58
CA GLY A 134 27.23 -13.79 -10.29
C GLY A 134 26.06 -13.87 -9.31
N GLU A 135 26.27 -14.54 -8.19
CA GLU A 135 25.29 -14.56 -7.10
C GLU A 135 25.20 -13.20 -6.43
N GLU A 136 24.01 -12.82 -6.01
CA GLU A 136 23.74 -11.57 -5.32
C GLU A 136 22.93 -11.84 -4.05
N SER A 137 23.33 -11.22 -2.96
CA SER A 137 22.54 -11.18 -1.74
C SER A 137 22.39 -9.73 -1.30
N MET A 138 21.20 -9.37 -0.84
CA MET A 138 20.94 -8.05 -0.27
C MET A 138 20.34 -8.23 1.12
N GLU A 139 20.96 -7.58 2.09
CA GLU A 139 20.43 -7.49 3.45
C GLU A 139 20.04 -6.05 3.74
N VAL A 140 18.83 -5.85 4.26
CA VAL A 140 18.32 -4.52 4.61
C VAL A 140 17.91 -4.55 6.07
N SER A 141 18.49 -3.65 6.87
CA SER A 141 18.11 -3.43 8.27
C SER A 141 17.50 -2.05 8.44
N VAL A 142 16.32 -1.98 9.04
CA VAL A 142 15.60 -0.74 9.27
C VAL A 142 15.19 -0.62 10.72
N GLN A 143 15.39 0.57 11.29
CA GLN A 143 14.91 0.92 12.61
C GLN A 143 13.98 2.12 12.51
N VAL A 144 12.75 1.98 13.00
CA VAL A 144 11.81 3.08 13.17
C VAL A 144 11.70 3.39 14.65
N ARG A 145 11.99 4.65 15.02
CA ARG A 145 11.96 5.10 16.41
C ARG A 145 10.98 6.24 16.58
N THR A 146 10.28 6.26 17.70
CA THR A 146 9.49 7.43 18.10
C THR A 146 10.40 8.44 18.76
N THR A 147 10.28 9.71 18.37
CA THR A 147 10.92 10.81 19.09
C THR A 147 9.86 11.44 20.00
N LEU A 148 10.03 11.37 21.31
CA LEU A 148 9.25 12.14 22.24
C LEU A 148 9.67 13.62 22.05
N GLN A 149 8.79 14.46 21.52
CA GLN A 149 8.98 15.90 21.60
C GLN A 149 8.79 16.30 23.06
N GLN A 150 9.85 16.85 23.67
CA GLN A 150 9.80 17.53 24.96
C GLN A 150 9.11 18.89 24.78
#